data_5d51bf929651e19e9038645b654b4f95
#
_entry.id   5d51bf929651e19e9038645b654b4f95
#
_cell.length_a   1.000
_cell.length_b   1.000
_cell.length_c   1.000
_cell.angle_alpha   90.00
_cell.angle_beta   90.00
_cell.angle_gamma   90.00
#
_symmetry.space_group_name_H-M   'P 1'
#
loop_
_entity.id
_entity.type
_entity.pdbx_description
1 polymer ?
#
loop_
_entity_poly.entity_id
_entity_poly.type
_entity_poly.pdbx_seq_one_letter_code
_entity_poly.pdbx_strand_id
1 'polypeptide(L)'
;MKTGLRRFVAALALVLATPALAQPIQVNNAGLEIAETRYFLNADFHLDLTAPLLEALKSGVSLGFLVEFQLTRPRWYWFDEKTASEKLELRLSYLPLAQQYRLSSGTLYQNFPTLSEALEALGRVHGWAVLGQEQVDNGRTYVAAVRLRLDQAQLPTPFRVSAVTTREWTLTSDWKRFRFTPLAPVQEAR
;
A
#
# COMPACT_ATOMS: atom_id res chain seq x y z
N MET A 1 44.08 35.68 18.13
CA MET A 1 42.64 35.79 17.72
C MET A 1 42.25 34.80 16.61
N LYS A 2 42.70 33.53 16.61
CA LYS A 2 42.37 32.54 15.52
C LYS A 2 41.73 31.24 16.02
N THR A 3 41.43 31.10 17.31
CA THR A 3 40.88 29.88 17.92
C THR A 3 39.35 29.89 18.15
N GLY A 4 38.69 31.06 18.05
CA GLY A 4 37.24 31.20 18.26
C GLY A 4 36.38 30.77 17.04
N LEU A 5 36.89 30.92 15.83
CA LEU A 5 36.14 30.69 14.59
C LEU A 5 35.97 29.20 14.27
N ARG A 6 36.91 28.35 14.71
CA ARG A 6 36.81 26.86 14.48
C ARG A 6 35.76 26.17 15.35
N ARG A 7 35.44 26.72 16.51
CA ARG A 7 34.41 26.15 17.41
C ARG A 7 32.98 26.49 16.99
N PHE A 8 32.77 27.58 16.25
CA PHE A 8 31.44 27.98 15.73
C PHE A 8 31.01 27.16 14.49
N VAL A 9 31.97 26.73 13.66
CA VAL A 9 31.67 25.91 12.47
C VAL A 9 31.32 24.48 12.85
N ALA A 10 31.91 23.93 13.94
CA ALA A 10 31.59 22.59 14.42
C ALA A 10 30.17 22.48 15.05
N ALA A 11 29.65 23.58 15.62
CA ALA A 11 28.30 23.60 16.23
C ALA A 11 27.17 23.74 15.21
N LEU A 12 27.43 24.26 14.00
CA LEU A 12 26.42 24.45 12.95
C LEU A 12 26.16 23.19 12.11
N ALA A 13 27.09 22.22 12.14
CA ALA A 13 26.97 20.96 11.39
C ALA A 13 26.06 19.91 12.08
N LEU A 14 25.61 20.14 13.32
CA LEU A 14 24.84 19.17 14.12
C LEU A 14 23.31 19.32 14.00
N VAL A 15 22.81 20.29 13.22
CA VAL A 15 21.36 20.66 13.24
C VAL A 15 20.56 20.11 12.04
N LEU A 16 21.16 19.36 11.12
CA LEU A 16 20.47 18.90 9.90
C LEU A 16 20.21 17.36 9.84
N ALA A 17 20.28 16.67 10.96
CA ALA A 17 19.73 15.33 11.04
C ALA A 17 18.19 15.43 11.21
N THR A 18 17.49 15.72 10.15
CA THR A 18 16.02 15.51 10.14
C THR A 18 15.78 14.03 10.37
N PRO A 19 15.05 13.63 11.43
CA PRO A 19 14.64 12.24 11.56
C PRO A 19 13.84 11.89 10.31
N ALA A 20 14.34 10.94 9.52
CA ALA A 20 13.54 10.31 8.49
C ALA A 20 12.37 9.63 9.24
N LEU A 21 11.19 10.25 9.19
CA LEU A 21 9.97 9.65 9.72
C LEU A 21 9.74 8.40 8.86
N ALA A 22 10.05 7.24 9.41
CA ALA A 22 9.75 5.97 8.78
C ALA A 22 8.25 5.96 8.46
N GLN A 23 7.92 5.79 7.19
CA GLN A 23 6.52 5.67 6.79
C GLN A 23 5.99 4.34 7.35
N PRO A 24 4.83 4.33 7.96
CA PRO A 24 4.30 3.13 8.61
C PRO A 24 3.95 2.00 7.62
N ILE A 25 3.82 2.29 6.33
CA ILE A 25 3.70 1.29 5.26
C ILE A 25 4.72 1.60 4.16
N GLN A 26 5.52 0.60 3.81
CA GLN A 26 6.49 0.67 2.71
C GLN A 26 6.04 -0.24 1.58
N VAL A 27 6.17 0.23 0.33
CA VAL A 27 5.93 -0.59 -0.86
C VAL A 27 7.29 -1.07 -1.39
N ASN A 28 7.62 -2.32 -1.12
CA ASN A 28 8.91 -2.91 -1.47
C ASN A 28 8.98 -3.17 -2.98
N ASN A 29 7.97 -3.87 -3.51
CA ASN A 29 7.90 -4.26 -4.91
C ASN A 29 6.50 -4.04 -5.46
N ALA A 30 6.39 -3.79 -6.77
CA ALA A 30 5.12 -3.78 -7.49
C ALA A 30 5.36 -4.01 -8.99
N GLY A 31 4.53 -4.84 -9.61
CA GLY A 31 4.59 -5.15 -11.04
C GLY A 31 3.28 -5.71 -11.56
N LEU A 32 3.12 -5.67 -12.88
CA LEU A 32 2.01 -6.29 -13.59
C LEU A 32 2.51 -7.50 -14.38
N GLU A 33 1.80 -8.59 -14.28
CA GLU A 33 2.02 -9.80 -15.07
C GLU A 33 0.78 -10.11 -15.89
N ILE A 34 0.97 -10.62 -17.10
CA ILE A 34 -0.12 -11.05 -17.95
C ILE A 34 -0.34 -12.57 -17.79
N ALA A 35 -1.58 -12.96 -17.59
CA ALA A 35 -2.00 -14.34 -17.71
C ALA A 35 -3.31 -14.38 -18.51
N GLU A 36 -3.33 -15.22 -19.53
CA GLU A 36 -4.44 -15.30 -20.50
C GLU A 36 -4.75 -13.93 -21.14
N THR A 37 -5.87 -13.32 -20.78
CA THR A 37 -6.35 -12.04 -21.31
C THR A 37 -6.40 -10.92 -20.28
N ARG A 38 -5.77 -11.13 -19.11
CA ARG A 38 -5.82 -10.19 -17.97
C ARG A 38 -4.45 -9.89 -17.43
N TYR A 39 -4.30 -8.69 -16.88
CA TYR A 39 -3.12 -8.29 -16.12
C TYR A 39 -3.41 -8.40 -14.63
N PHE A 40 -2.48 -9.03 -13.94
CA PHE A 40 -2.52 -9.27 -12.50
C PHE A 40 -1.47 -8.41 -11.83
N LEU A 41 -1.87 -7.71 -10.77
CA LEU A 41 -0.94 -6.97 -9.93
C LEU A 41 -0.31 -7.92 -8.92
N ASN A 42 1.02 -7.84 -8.83
CA ASN A 42 1.81 -8.39 -7.74
C ASN A 42 2.48 -7.23 -7.01
N ALA A 43 2.23 -7.10 -5.72
CA ALA A 43 2.79 -6.04 -4.90
C ALA A 43 3.08 -6.54 -3.48
N ASP A 44 4.23 -6.14 -2.93
CA ASP A 44 4.67 -6.47 -1.60
C ASP A 44 4.76 -5.19 -0.75
N PHE A 45 4.01 -5.20 0.35
CA PHE A 45 3.98 -4.12 1.34
C PHE A 45 4.56 -4.62 2.65
N HIS A 46 5.32 -3.77 3.31
CA HIS A 46 5.73 -3.96 4.69
C HIS A 46 5.01 -2.94 5.55
N LEU A 47 4.33 -3.42 6.60
CA LEU A 47 3.55 -2.57 7.47
C LEU A 47 3.62 -3.03 8.92
N ASP A 48 3.61 -2.04 9.81
CA ASP A 48 3.46 -2.22 11.25
C ASP A 48 2.24 -1.45 11.75
N LEU A 49 1.52 -2.02 12.71
CA LEU A 49 0.43 -1.31 13.36
C LEU A 49 0.97 -0.36 14.42
N THR A 50 0.42 0.85 14.45
CA THR A 50 0.65 1.78 15.56
C THR A 50 0.03 1.24 16.86
N ALA A 51 0.52 1.68 18.01
CA ALA A 51 0.03 1.21 19.30
C ALA A 51 -1.52 1.34 19.46
N PRO A 52 -2.15 2.46 19.08
CA PRO A 52 -3.61 2.58 19.14
C PRO A 52 -4.36 1.60 18.24
N LEU A 53 -3.84 1.33 17.02
CA LEU A 53 -4.45 0.36 16.11
C LEU A 53 -4.33 -1.07 16.66
N LEU A 54 -3.20 -1.40 17.27
CA LEU A 54 -2.98 -2.69 17.90
C LEU A 54 -3.93 -2.91 19.10
N GLU A 55 -4.12 -1.89 19.94
CA GLU A 55 -5.07 -1.94 21.06
C GLU A 55 -6.51 -2.09 20.59
N ALA A 56 -6.92 -1.33 19.58
CA ALA A 56 -8.24 -1.45 18.96
C ALA A 56 -8.46 -2.87 18.41
N LEU A 57 -7.50 -3.42 17.67
CA LEU A 57 -7.56 -4.77 17.13
C LEU A 57 -7.73 -5.82 18.23
N LYS A 58 -6.93 -5.75 19.31
CA LYS A 58 -7.02 -6.65 20.46
C LYS A 58 -8.34 -6.52 21.22
N SER A 59 -8.95 -5.33 21.21
CA SER A 59 -10.27 -5.07 21.78
C SER A 59 -11.42 -5.55 20.88
N GLY A 60 -11.12 -6.22 19.75
CA GLY A 60 -12.11 -6.79 18.84
C GLY A 60 -12.57 -5.86 17.73
N VAL A 61 -11.95 -4.69 17.57
CA VAL A 61 -12.20 -3.81 16.42
C VAL A 61 -11.53 -4.40 15.17
N SER A 62 -12.31 -4.59 14.11
CA SER A 62 -11.76 -5.00 12.82
C SER A 62 -11.16 -3.79 12.10
N LEU A 63 -9.96 -3.97 11.54
CA LEU A 63 -9.25 -2.97 10.74
C LEU A 63 -9.44 -3.26 9.26
N GLY A 64 -10.09 -2.35 8.53
CA GLY A 64 -10.23 -2.41 7.09
C GLY A 64 -9.03 -1.78 6.40
N PHE A 65 -8.51 -2.43 5.36
CA PHE A 65 -7.43 -1.93 4.51
C PHE A 65 -7.88 -1.90 3.07
N LEU A 66 -7.37 -0.92 2.32
CA LEU A 66 -7.61 -0.76 0.89
C LEU A 66 -6.27 -0.79 0.16
N VAL A 67 -6.12 -1.75 -0.75
CA VAL A 67 -5.11 -1.69 -1.80
C VAL A 67 -5.74 -0.96 -2.98
N GLU A 68 -5.14 0.14 -3.40
CA GLU A 68 -5.63 0.94 -4.51
C GLU A 68 -4.66 0.83 -5.68
N PHE A 69 -5.17 0.47 -6.84
CA PHE A 69 -4.45 0.44 -8.10
C PHE A 69 -4.99 1.51 -9.04
N GLN A 70 -4.10 2.18 -9.77
CA GLN A 70 -4.45 3.13 -10.81
C GLN A 70 -3.53 2.93 -12.01
N LEU A 71 -4.10 3.01 -13.20
CA LEU A 71 -3.37 3.04 -14.45
C LEU A 71 -3.70 4.34 -15.17
N THR A 72 -2.68 5.11 -15.51
CA THR A 72 -2.83 6.38 -16.23
C THR A 72 -2.02 6.37 -17.50
N ARG A 73 -2.55 7.02 -18.53
CA ARG A 73 -1.85 7.30 -19.78
C ARG A 73 -1.32 8.74 -19.73
N PRO A 74 0.01 8.95 -19.68
CA PRO A 74 0.57 10.30 -19.75
C PRO A 74 0.21 10.98 -21.07
N ARG A 75 -0.22 12.26 -20.99
CA ARG A 75 -0.48 13.12 -22.16
C ARG A 75 0.37 14.37 -22.06
N TRP A 76 1.08 14.71 -23.12
CA TRP A 76 2.01 15.86 -23.12
C TRP A 76 1.32 17.24 -23.12
N TYR A 77 0.02 17.31 -23.46
CA TYR A 77 -0.71 18.57 -23.67
C TYR A 77 -2.02 18.69 -22.88
N TRP A 78 -2.35 17.71 -22.00
CA TRP A 78 -3.58 17.68 -21.22
C TRP A 78 -3.35 16.90 -19.92
N PHE A 79 -4.37 16.87 -19.05
CA PHE A 79 -4.31 16.01 -17.86
C PHE A 79 -4.15 14.54 -18.26
N ASP A 80 -3.42 13.78 -17.43
CA ASP A 80 -3.27 12.34 -17.60
C ASP A 80 -4.62 11.65 -17.66
N GLU A 81 -4.81 10.78 -18.62
CA GLU A 81 -6.03 10.01 -18.75
C GLU A 81 -6.01 8.80 -17.82
N LYS A 82 -7.00 8.73 -16.93
CA LYS A 82 -7.18 7.57 -16.06
C LYS A 82 -7.77 6.42 -16.87
N THR A 83 -6.96 5.40 -17.14
CA THR A 83 -7.33 4.23 -17.94
C THR A 83 -8.06 3.19 -17.10
N ALA A 84 -7.57 2.91 -15.87
CA ALA A 84 -8.19 1.97 -14.95
C ALA A 84 -7.98 2.39 -13.49
N SER A 85 -8.87 1.92 -12.62
CA SER A 85 -8.77 2.13 -11.19
C SER A 85 -9.51 1.04 -10.45
N GLU A 86 -8.77 0.27 -9.66
CA GLU A 86 -9.31 -0.87 -8.92
C GLU A 86 -8.98 -0.74 -7.44
N LYS A 87 -9.81 -1.38 -6.60
CA LYS A 87 -9.64 -1.43 -5.15
C LYS A 87 -9.84 -2.85 -4.66
N LEU A 88 -8.93 -3.29 -3.80
CA LEU A 88 -9.03 -4.56 -3.09
C LEU A 88 -9.22 -4.26 -1.60
N GLU A 89 -10.32 -4.75 -1.05
CA GLU A 89 -10.63 -4.62 0.36
C GLU A 89 -10.10 -5.83 1.14
N LEU A 90 -9.30 -5.54 2.16
CA LEU A 90 -8.77 -6.53 3.10
C LEU A 90 -9.25 -6.15 4.50
N ARG A 91 -9.56 -7.13 5.33
CA ARG A 91 -10.00 -6.90 6.71
C ARG A 91 -9.22 -7.78 7.66
N LEU A 92 -8.56 -7.14 8.62
CA LEU A 92 -7.85 -7.81 9.70
C LEU A 92 -8.70 -7.73 10.98
N SER A 93 -8.90 -8.86 11.65
CA SER A 93 -9.62 -8.97 12.91
C SER A 93 -8.90 -9.93 13.86
N TYR A 94 -9.08 -9.70 15.17
CA TYR A 94 -8.61 -10.62 16.21
C TYR A 94 -9.79 -11.42 16.75
N LEU A 95 -9.59 -12.71 16.97
CA LEU A 95 -10.57 -13.65 17.49
C LEU A 95 -10.14 -14.07 18.91
N PRO A 96 -10.67 -13.43 19.99
CA PRO A 96 -10.17 -13.66 21.34
C PRO A 96 -10.32 -15.11 21.82
N LEU A 97 -11.42 -15.76 21.48
CA LEU A 97 -11.69 -17.15 21.90
C LEU A 97 -10.71 -18.16 21.25
N ALA A 98 -10.31 -17.91 20.01
CA ALA A 98 -9.36 -18.75 19.29
C ALA A 98 -7.92 -18.27 19.46
N GLN A 99 -7.70 -17.07 20.00
CA GLN A 99 -6.40 -16.39 20.09
C GLN A 99 -5.69 -16.30 18.74
N GLN A 100 -6.45 -16.04 17.67
CA GLN A 100 -5.96 -15.99 16.30
C GLN A 100 -6.32 -14.68 15.62
N TYR A 101 -5.53 -14.32 14.62
CA TYR A 101 -5.80 -13.21 13.72
C TYR A 101 -6.44 -13.75 12.46
N ARG A 102 -7.46 -13.07 11.96
CA ARG A 102 -8.15 -13.42 10.73
C ARG A 102 -7.96 -12.30 9.71
N LEU A 103 -7.43 -12.66 8.56
CA LEU A 103 -7.42 -11.81 7.36
C LEU A 103 -8.52 -12.29 6.43
N SER A 104 -9.36 -11.37 5.95
CA SER A 104 -10.43 -11.68 5.00
C SER A 104 -10.44 -10.71 3.82
N SER A 105 -10.83 -11.22 2.66
CA SER A 105 -11.06 -10.47 1.42
C SER A 105 -12.34 -10.99 0.76
N GLY A 106 -13.38 -10.16 0.74
CA GLY A 106 -14.72 -10.61 0.34
C GLY A 106 -15.21 -11.77 1.21
N THR A 107 -15.48 -12.92 0.59
CA THR A 107 -15.94 -14.15 1.26
C THR A 107 -14.80 -15.08 1.72
N LEU A 108 -13.59 -14.82 1.26
CA LEU A 108 -12.40 -15.62 1.61
C LEU A 108 -11.82 -15.14 2.91
N TYR A 109 -11.33 -16.06 3.74
CA TYR A 109 -10.60 -15.73 4.95
C TYR A 109 -9.51 -16.75 5.26
N GLN A 110 -8.50 -16.30 5.98
CA GLN A 110 -7.43 -17.13 6.51
C GLN A 110 -7.13 -16.72 7.95
N ASN A 111 -6.86 -17.72 8.82
CA ASN A 111 -6.49 -17.49 10.20
C ASN A 111 -4.98 -17.67 10.40
N PHE A 112 -4.41 -16.84 11.27
CA PHE A 112 -2.98 -16.84 11.59
C PHE A 112 -2.79 -16.88 13.11
N PRO A 113 -1.84 -17.66 13.62
CA PRO A 113 -1.55 -17.72 15.04
C PRO A 113 -0.92 -16.43 15.60
N THR A 114 -0.20 -15.68 14.76
CA THR A 114 0.49 -14.45 15.16
C THR A 114 0.08 -13.24 14.33
N LEU A 115 0.21 -12.05 14.93
CA LEU A 115 -0.02 -10.80 14.22
C LEU A 115 0.98 -10.61 13.07
N SER A 116 2.24 -10.98 13.30
CA SER A 116 3.30 -10.85 12.29
C SER A 116 2.97 -11.61 11.01
N GLU A 117 2.52 -12.85 11.13
CA GLU A 117 2.10 -13.66 9.97
C GLU A 117 0.87 -13.08 9.26
N ALA A 118 -0.09 -12.56 10.05
CA ALA A 118 -1.27 -11.91 9.48
C ALA A 118 -0.93 -10.62 8.72
N LEU A 119 0.01 -9.80 9.24
CA LEU A 119 0.47 -8.59 8.59
C LEU A 119 1.32 -8.90 7.35
N GLU A 120 2.14 -9.94 7.40
CA GLU A 120 2.89 -10.42 6.23
C GLU A 120 1.95 -10.88 5.11
N ALA A 121 0.92 -11.64 5.45
CA ALA A 121 -0.09 -12.08 4.48
C ALA A 121 -0.90 -10.90 3.91
N LEU A 122 -1.26 -9.92 4.75
CA LEU A 122 -1.94 -8.70 4.33
C LEU A 122 -1.08 -7.87 3.37
N GLY A 123 0.23 -7.82 3.62
CA GLY A 123 1.19 -7.10 2.78
C GLY A 123 1.51 -7.79 1.46
N ARG A 124 1.19 -9.08 1.30
CA ARG A 124 1.47 -9.84 0.08
C ARG A 124 0.24 -9.89 -0.82
N VAL A 125 0.13 -8.96 -1.75
CA VAL A 125 -0.96 -8.89 -2.73
C VAL A 125 -0.45 -9.43 -4.05
N HIS A 126 -0.75 -10.70 -4.32
CA HIS A 126 -0.32 -11.37 -5.53
C HIS A 126 -1.53 -11.95 -6.29
N GLY A 127 -1.44 -11.94 -7.62
CA GLY A 127 -2.48 -12.50 -8.47
C GLY A 127 -3.80 -11.71 -8.45
N TRP A 128 -3.77 -10.41 -8.10
CA TRP A 128 -4.96 -9.59 -8.14
C TRP A 128 -5.22 -9.08 -9.55
N ALA A 129 -6.31 -9.56 -10.18
CA ALA A 129 -6.72 -9.12 -11.51
C ALA A 129 -7.18 -7.66 -11.48
N VAL A 130 -6.46 -6.76 -12.16
CA VAL A 130 -6.69 -5.31 -12.11
C VAL A 130 -7.06 -4.71 -13.47
N LEU A 131 -6.84 -5.44 -14.58
CA LEU A 131 -6.97 -4.89 -15.91
C LEU A 131 -7.23 -5.99 -16.94
N GLY A 132 -8.16 -5.76 -17.87
CA GLY A 132 -8.31 -6.59 -19.08
C GLY A 132 -7.33 -6.14 -20.19
N GLN A 133 -6.92 -7.06 -21.04
CA GLN A 133 -6.02 -6.76 -22.14
C GLN A 133 -6.65 -5.75 -23.14
N GLU A 134 -7.95 -5.78 -23.28
CA GLU A 134 -8.74 -4.89 -24.15
C GLU A 134 -8.77 -3.43 -23.67
N GLN A 135 -8.40 -3.16 -22.44
CA GLN A 135 -8.40 -1.81 -21.84
C GLN A 135 -7.10 -1.02 -22.14
N VAL A 136 -6.11 -1.66 -22.76
CA VAL A 136 -4.80 -1.06 -23.04
C VAL A 136 -4.35 -1.31 -24.47
N ASP A 137 -3.65 -0.32 -25.04
CA ASP A 137 -3.07 -0.42 -26.37
C ASP A 137 -1.67 -1.04 -26.30
N ASN A 138 -1.41 -2.07 -27.08
CA ASN A 138 -0.09 -2.70 -27.16
C ASN A 138 0.99 -1.71 -27.62
N GLY A 139 2.17 -1.79 -27.02
CA GLY A 139 3.31 -0.93 -27.34
C GLY A 139 3.21 0.50 -26.78
N ARG A 140 2.11 0.90 -26.15
CA ARG A 140 1.98 2.18 -25.46
C ARG A 140 2.47 2.11 -24.03
N THR A 141 3.13 3.16 -23.59
CA THR A 141 3.58 3.26 -22.20
C THR A 141 2.53 3.93 -21.32
N TYR A 142 2.23 3.28 -20.21
CA TYR A 142 1.36 3.73 -19.14
C TYR A 142 2.16 3.93 -17.85
N VAL A 143 1.59 4.64 -16.89
CA VAL A 143 2.07 4.71 -15.51
C VAL A 143 1.08 3.99 -14.62
N ALA A 144 1.52 2.87 -14.08
CA ALA A 144 0.81 2.15 -13.03
C ALA A 144 1.22 2.69 -11.66
N ALA A 145 0.26 2.75 -10.74
CA ALA A 145 0.49 3.20 -9.38
C ALA A 145 -0.29 2.31 -8.42
N VAL A 146 0.33 1.95 -7.30
CA VAL A 146 -0.29 1.16 -6.23
C VAL A 146 0.03 1.77 -4.88
N ARG A 147 -0.91 1.69 -3.95
CA ARG A 147 -0.72 1.99 -2.53
C ARG A 147 -1.60 1.12 -1.64
N LEU A 148 -1.19 0.99 -0.39
CA LEU A 148 -1.98 0.37 0.68
C LEU A 148 -2.30 1.42 1.73
N ARG A 149 -3.54 1.43 2.23
CA ARG A 149 -3.95 2.32 3.32
C ARG A 149 -4.99 1.69 4.22
N LEU A 150 -5.02 2.14 5.48
CA LEU A 150 -6.13 1.87 6.39
C LEU A 150 -7.39 2.59 5.90
N ASP A 151 -8.52 1.90 5.88
CA ASP A 151 -9.82 2.50 5.60
C ASP A 151 -10.46 3.04 6.87
N GLN A 152 -10.17 4.30 7.17
CA GLN A 152 -10.71 4.97 8.36
C GLN A 152 -12.24 5.05 8.36
N ALA A 153 -12.90 4.97 7.20
CA ALA A 153 -14.35 5.01 7.11
C ALA A 153 -15.01 3.75 7.70
N GLN A 154 -14.28 2.63 7.73
CA GLN A 154 -14.75 1.38 8.33
C GLN A 154 -14.51 1.28 9.84
N LEU A 155 -13.80 2.23 10.44
CA LEU A 155 -13.62 2.26 11.89
C LEU A 155 -14.95 2.60 12.59
N PRO A 156 -15.25 2.01 13.78
CA PRO A 156 -16.37 2.42 14.62
C PRO A 156 -16.31 3.91 14.96
N THR A 157 -17.46 4.54 15.16
CA THR A 157 -17.59 6.00 15.33
C THR A 157 -16.64 6.60 16.39
N PRO A 158 -16.42 6.00 17.57
CA PRO A 158 -15.48 6.58 18.55
C PRO A 158 -14.06 6.72 18.02
N PHE A 159 -13.60 5.74 17.23
CA PHE A 159 -12.25 5.73 16.66
C PHE A 159 -12.12 6.64 15.42
N ARG A 160 -13.21 6.86 14.66
CA ARG A 160 -13.20 7.80 13.52
C ARG A 160 -12.91 9.24 13.95
N VAL A 161 -13.44 9.67 15.08
CA VAL A 161 -13.18 11.02 15.61
C VAL A 161 -11.69 11.17 15.96
N SER A 162 -11.11 10.19 16.62
CA SER A 162 -9.68 10.16 16.92
C SER A 162 -8.81 10.07 15.66
N ALA A 163 -9.26 9.35 14.64
CA ALA A 163 -8.55 9.18 13.38
C ALA A 163 -8.41 10.50 12.57
N VAL A 164 -9.34 11.43 12.72
CA VAL A 164 -9.28 12.74 12.06
C VAL A 164 -8.29 13.69 12.75
N THR A 165 -8.09 13.52 14.04
CA THR A 165 -7.30 14.45 14.87
C THR A 165 -5.86 13.98 15.12
N THR A 166 -5.57 12.68 15.00
CA THR A 166 -4.29 12.09 15.40
C THR A 166 -3.68 11.28 14.25
N ARG A 167 -2.41 11.55 13.92
CA ARG A 167 -1.68 10.83 12.85
C ARG A 167 -1.50 9.34 13.15
N GLU A 168 -1.57 8.93 14.40
CA GLU A 168 -1.43 7.54 14.85
C GLU A 168 -2.50 6.59 14.28
N TRP A 169 -3.64 7.14 13.85
CA TRP A 169 -4.72 6.41 13.15
C TRP A 169 -4.62 6.48 11.62
N THR A 170 -3.59 7.16 11.11
CA THR A 170 -3.37 7.30 9.67
C THR A 170 -2.26 6.34 9.25
N LEU A 171 -2.66 5.21 8.68
CA LEU A 171 -1.74 4.20 8.18
C LEU A 171 -1.89 4.15 6.66
N THR A 172 -0.92 4.70 5.94
CA THR A 172 -0.92 4.78 4.47
C THR A 172 0.49 4.71 3.91
N SER A 173 0.66 4.06 2.77
CA SER A 173 1.89 4.17 2.00
C SER A 173 1.82 5.35 1.03
N ASP A 174 2.97 5.77 0.53
CA ASP A 174 3.03 6.56 -0.69
C ASP A 174 2.59 5.72 -1.90
N TRP A 175 2.28 6.41 -3.00
CA TRP A 175 2.05 5.77 -4.28
C TRP A 175 3.36 5.24 -4.87
N LYS A 176 3.50 3.92 -4.99
CA LYS A 176 4.55 3.30 -5.79
C LYS A 176 4.15 3.35 -7.25
N ARG A 177 4.87 4.16 -8.04
CA ARG A 177 4.65 4.30 -9.48
C ARG A 177 5.69 3.52 -10.26
N PHE A 178 5.25 2.87 -11.33
CA PHE A 178 6.13 2.17 -12.26
C PHE A 178 5.60 2.27 -13.70
N ARG A 179 6.50 2.16 -14.67
CA ARG A 179 6.13 2.16 -16.07
C ARG A 179 5.61 0.78 -16.48
N PHE A 180 4.57 0.78 -17.28
CA PHE A 180 3.97 -0.43 -17.81
C PHE A 180 3.75 -0.25 -19.31
N THR A 181 4.26 -1.20 -20.11
CA THR A 181 4.05 -1.24 -21.55
C THR A 181 3.53 -2.62 -21.93
N PRO A 182 2.24 -2.73 -22.30
CA PRO A 182 1.66 -3.99 -22.74
C PRO A 182 2.39 -4.49 -23.99
N LEU A 183 2.78 -5.76 -23.98
CA LEU A 183 3.32 -6.44 -25.14
C LEU A 183 2.17 -7.12 -25.91
N ALA A 184 2.27 -7.14 -27.24
CA ALA A 184 1.38 -7.97 -28.02
C ALA A 184 1.54 -9.44 -27.61
N PRO A 185 0.45 -10.23 -27.51
CA PRO A 185 0.56 -11.66 -27.27
C PRO A 185 1.46 -12.27 -28.34
N VAL A 186 2.44 -13.05 -27.91
CA VAL A 186 3.26 -13.84 -28.84
C VAL A 186 2.29 -14.81 -29.50
N GLN A 187 1.95 -14.56 -30.78
CA GLN A 187 1.25 -15.55 -31.58
C GLN A 187 2.23 -16.69 -31.76
N GLU A 188 2.03 -17.80 -31.03
CA GLU A 188 2.68 -19.05 -31.42
C GLU A 188 2.25 -19.35 -32.85
N ALA A 189 3.21 -19.23 -33.76
CA ALA A 189 3.04 -19.62 -35.16
C ALA A 189 2.68 -21.12 -35.19
N ARG A 190 1.45 -21.41 -35.60
CA ARG A 190 0.98 -22.76 -35.92
C ARG A 190 1.65 -23.25 -37.19
#